data_681b5a2f1ca7fe3d33a0f687160606f5
#
_entry.id   681b5a2f1ca7fe3d33a0f687160606f5
#
_cell.length_a   1.000
_cell.length_b   1.000
_cell.length_c   1.000
_cell.angle_alpha   90.00
_cell.angle_beta   90.00
_cell.angle_gamma   90.00
#
_symmetry.space_group_name_H-M   'P 1'
#
loop_
_entity.id
_entity.type
_entity.pdbx_description
1 polymer ?
#
loop_
_entity_poly.entity_id
_entity_poly.type
_entity_poly.pdbx_seq_one_letter_code
_entity_poly.pdbx_strand_id
1 'polypeptide(L)'
;MFNAIFVGMILSVAHAAPAPTTTETRHRVDLCATERGFEPDRIDVRRGEPIRLVVTRTTDKTCATAIVIKDLGIKRALPLNRPVVIDFTPTKTGELAYSCGMKMIGGVLLVQ
;
A
#
# COMPACT_ATOMS: atom_id res chain seq x y z
N MET A 1 50.47 -33.37 42.52
CA MET A 1 49.59 -33.97 41.52
C MET A 1 48.38 -33.05 41.31
N PHE A 2 48.44 -32.34 40.33
CA PHE A 2 47.49 -31.23 40.15
C PHE A 2 46.61 -31.46 38.91
N ASN A 3 45.37 -31.70 39.15
CA ASN A 3 44.39 -31.70 38.14
C ASN A 3 43.91 -30.27 37.94
N ALA A 4 44.42 -29.66 36.91
CA ALA A 4 43.82 -28.43 36.45
C ALA A 4 42.53 -28.78 35.72
N ILE A 5 41.42 -28.58 36.33
CA ILE A 5 40.13 -28.71 35.69
C ILE A 5 39.89 -27.40 34.94
N PHE A 6 40.11 -27.46 33.66
CA PHE A 6 39.65 -26.40 32.79
C PHE A 6 38.17 -26.55 32.61
N VAL A 7 37.44 -25.78 33.34
CA VAL A 7 36.04 -25.57 33.03
C VAL A 7 35.98 -24.63 31.83
N GLY A 8 35.81 -25.20 30.67
CA GLY A 8 35.57 -24.46 29.50
C GLY A 8 34.21 -23.76 29.61
N MET A 9 34.25 -22.49 29.86
CA MET A 9 33.07 -21.68 29.87
C MET A 9 32.62 -21.50 28.42
N ILE A 10 31.65 -22.29 28.00
CA ILE A 10 31.02 -22.12 26.71
C ILE A 10 30.12 -20.92 26.84
N LEU A 11 30.57 -19.80 26.34
CA LEU A 11 29.67 -18.66 26.13
C LEU A 11 28.73 -19.01 25.00
N SER A 12 27.55 -19.43 25.35
CA SER A 12 26.49 -19.55 24.41
C SER A 12 25.99 -18.12 24.08
N VAL A 13 26.45 -17.59 23.00
CA VAL A 13 25.89 -16.34 22.48
C VAL A 13 24.51 -16.65 21.92
N ALA A 14 23.50 -16.31 22.68
CA ALA A 14 22.17 -16.35 22.17
C ALA A 14 22.05 -15.24 21.07
N HIS A 15 22.07 -15.67 19.86
CA HIS A 15 21.69 -14.79 18.77
C HIS A 15 20.20 -14.56 18.85
N ALA A 16 19.82 -13.39 19.34
CA ALA A 16 18.49 -12.91 19.09
C ALA A 16 18.37 -12.70 17.58
N ALA A 17 17.71 -13.62 16.89
CA ALA A 17 17.32 -13.40 15.54
C ALA A 17 16.52 -12.09 15.51
N PRO A 18 16.85 -11.13 14.63
CA PRO A 18 15.99 -9.98 14.46
C PRO A 18 14.60 -10.51 14.18
N ALA A 19 13.61 -10.02 14.93
CA ALA A 19 12.24 -10.32 14.67
C ALA A 19 12.03 -10.15 13.17
N PRO A 20 11.41 -11.11 12.46
CA PRO A 20 11.06 -10.89 11.10
C PRO A 20 10.20 -9.65 11.09
N THR A 21 10.78 -8.54 10.70
CA THR A 21 10.00 -7.49 10.16
C THR A 21 9.30 -8.13 8.98
N THR A 22 8.06 -8.52 9.19
CA THR A 22 7.16 -8.74 8.10
C THR A 22 7.03 -7.40 7.41
N THR A 23 8.03 -7.07 6.64
CA THR A 23 7.84 -6.19 5.54
C THR A 23 6.92 -6.95 4.61
N GLU A 24 5.62 -6.83 4.85
CA GLU A 24 4.67 -7.10 3.81
C GLU A 24 5.15 -6.26 2.64
N THR A 25 5.74 -6.93 1.66
CA THR A 25 6.12 -6.27 0.44
C THR A 25 4.84 -5.96 -0.29
N ARG A 26 4.26 -4.80 0.03
CA ARG A 26 3.07 -4.33 -0.67
C ARG A 26 3.49 -3.82 -2.03
N HIS A 27 2.71 -4.18 -3.02
CA HIS A 27 2.85 -3.61 -4.35
C HIS A 27 2.43 -2.14 -4.29
N ARG A 28 3.41 -1.26 -4.40
CA ARG A 28 3.16 0.17 -4.38
C ARG A 28 2.67 0.64 -5.74
N VAL A 29 1.56 1.36 -5.74
CA VAL A 29 1.01 2.01 -6.92
C VAL A 29 0.83 3.49 -6.62
N ASP A 30 1.48 4.33 -7.39
CA ASP A 30 1.35 5.77 -7.29
C ASP A 30 0.26 6.27 -8.23
N LEU A 31 -0.69 7.01 -7.67
CA LEU A 31 -1.84 7.56 -8.38
C LEU A 31 -1.90 9.06 -8.13
N CYS A 32 -2.00 9.85 -9.19
CA CYS A 32 -2.12 11.29 -9.11
C CYS A 32 -3.52 11.75 -9.49
N ALA A 33 -4.08 12.65 -8.71
CA ALA A 33 -5.30 13.38 -9.08
C ALA A 33 -4.87 14.70 -9.73
N THR A 34 -5.04 14.79 -11.02
CA THR A 34 -4.63 15.93 -11.85
C THR A 34 -5.84 16.66 -12.44
N GLU A 35 -5.63 17.74 -13.18
CA GLU A 35 -6.69 18.43 -13.91
C GLU A 35 -7.41 17.53 -14.92
N ARG A 36 -6.72 16.50 -15.40
CA ARG A 36 -7.23 15.52 -16.36
C ARG A 36 -7.99 14.38 -15.72
N GLY A 37 -7.90 14.25 -14.40
CA GLY A 37 -8.44 13.16 -13.63
C GLY A 37 -7.38 12.36 -12.92
N PHE A 38 -7.68 11.12 -12.61
CA PHE A 38 -6.70 10.23 -12.01
C PHE A 38 -5.73 9.70 -13.06
N GLU A 39 -4.45 9.78 -12.76
CA GLU A 39 -3.38 9.28 -13.63
C GLU A 39 -2.48 8.31 -12.83
N PRO A 40 -2.32 7.06 -13.29
CA PRO A 40 -3.00 6.44 -14.41
C PRO A 40 -4.48 6.17 -14.14
N ASP A 41 -5.28 6.06 -15.20
CA ASP A 41 -6.71 5.75 -15.09
C ASP A 41 -7.02 4.26 -15.11
N ARG A 42 -6.00 3.44 -15.31
CA ARG A 42 -6.07 1.99 -15.30
C ARG A 42 -4.85 1.40 -14.61
N ILE A 43 -5.09 0.51 -13.67
CA ILE A 43 -4.04 -0.16 -12.90
C ILE A 43 -4.34 -1.65 -12.89
N ASP A 44 -3.36 -2.46 -13.31
CA ASP A 44 -3.46 -3.90 -13.26
C ASP A 44 -2.84 -4.41 -11.96
N VAL A 45 -3.60 -5.18 -11.21
CA VAL A 45 -3.18 -5.78 -9.95
C VAL A 45 -3.58 -7.25 -9.90
N ARG A 46 -3.05 -7.99 -8.95
CA ARG A 46 -3.35 -9.41 -8.78
C ARG A 46 -4.22 -9.65 -7.55
N ARG A 47 -5.15 -10.58 -7.67
CA ARG A 47 -5.93 -11.04 -6.54
C ARG A 47 -5.02 -11.63 -5.46
N GLY A 48 -5.27 -11.26 -4.21
CA GLY A 48 -4.50 -11.75 -3.07
C GLY A 48 -3.17 -11.04 -2.84
N GLU A 49 -2.77 -10.16 -3.76
CA GLU A 49 -1.55 -9.38 -3.60
C GLU A 49 -1.83 -8.12 -2.77
N PRO A 50 -1.12 -7.91 -1.66
CA PRO A 50 -1.27 -6.67 -0.89
C PRO A 50 -0.87 -5.46 -1.71
N ILE A 51 -1.72 -4.46 -1.77
CA ILE A 51 -1.53 -3.23 -2.54
C ILE A 51 -1.40 -2.04 -1.58
N ARG A 52 -0.43 -1.20 -1.86
CA ARG A 52 -0.32 0.13 -1.26
C ARG A 52 -0.56 1.17 -2.33
N LEU A 53 -1.73 1.76 -2.31
CA LEU A 53 -2.10 2.82 -3.21
C LEU A 53 -1.73 4.16 -2.58
N VAL A 54 -0.85 4.91 -3.22
CA VAL A 54 -0.43 6.22 -2.77
C VAL A 54 -1.05 7.25 -3.71
N VAL A 55 -2.00 8.00 -3.21
CA VAL A 55 -2.78 8.96 -4.00
C VAL A 55 -2.38 10.37 -3.60
N THR A 56 -1.97 11.17 -4.57
CA THR A 56 -1.57 12.56 -4.36
C THR A 56 -2.36 13.47 -5.29
N ARG A 57 -3.04 14.46 -4.72
CA ARG A 57 -3.65 15.51 -5.51
C ARG A 57 -2.62 16.60 -5.79
N THR A 58 -2.32 16.83 -7.06
CA THR A 58 -1.25 17.74 -7.47
C THR A 58 -1.74 19.13 -7.88
N THR A 59 -3.06 19.34 -7.91
CA THR A 59 -3.64 20.61 -8.32
C THR A 59 -4.91 20.90 -7.53
N ASP A 60 -5.22 22.17 -7.32
CA ASP A 60 -6.48 22.64 -6.76
C ASP A 60 -7.59 22.81 -7.83
N LYS A 61 -7.22 22.65 -9.11
CA LYS A 61 -8.11 22.80 -10.25
C LYS A 61 -8.76 21.49 -10.69
N THR A 62 -8.91 20.55 -9.78
CA THR A 62 -9.58 19.28 -10.05
C THR A 62 -10.80 19.11 -9.16
N CYS A 63 -11.82 18.43 -9.65
CA CYS A 63 -12.94 18.01 -8.82
C CYS A 63 -12.58 16.79 -7.95
N ALA A 64 -11.42 16.17 -8.17
CA ALA A 64 -10.97 15.01 -7.41
C ALA A 64 -10.40 15.41 -6.06
N THR A 65 -11.24 15.96 -5.19
CA THR A 65 -10.86 16.32 -3.80
C THR A 65 -10.91 15.14 -2.84
N ALA A 66 -11.41 14.02 -3.31
CA ALA A 66 -11.47 12.75 -2.58
C ALA A 66 -11.33 11.59 -3.56
N ILE A 67 -10.91 10.44 -3.05
CA ILE A 67 -10.97 9.19 -3.78
C ILE A 67 -11.97 8.26 -3.11
N VAL A 68 -12.81 7.63 -3.91
CA VAL A 68 -13.81 6.66 -3.48
C VAL A 68 -13.60 5.36 -4.22
N ILE A 69 -13.43 4.28 -3.49
CA ILE A 69 -13.46 2.92 -4.03
C ILE A 69 -14.68 2.24 -3.42
N LYS A 70 -15.80 2.33 -4.13
CA LYS A 70 -17.11 1.95 -3.62
C LYS A 70 -17.18 0.49 -3.20
N ASP A 71 -16.61 -0.40 -4.01
CA ASP A 71 -16.65 -1.84 -3.75
C ASP A 71 -15.86 -2.26 -2.51
N LEU A 72 -14.95 -1.43 -2.05
CA LEU A 72 -14.18 -1.64 -0.83
C LEU A 72 -14.66 -0.78 0.34
N GLY A 73 -15.68 0.05 0.13
CA GLY A 73 -16.16 0.97 1.15
C GLY A 73 -15.14 2.03 1.56
N ILE A 74 -14.22 2.36 0.68
CA ILE A 74 -13.14 3.30 0.97
C ILE A 74 -13.50 4.68 0.44
N LYS A 75 -13.36 5.67 1.31
CA LYS A 75 -13.43 7.09 0.96
C LYS A 75 -12.35 7.85 1.72
N ARG A 76 -11.50 8.56 0.99
CA ARG A 76 -10.44 9.37 1.58
C ARG A 76 -10.42 10.76 0.96
N ALA A 77 -10.32 11.78 1.81
CA ALA A 77 -10.04 13.13 1.35
C ALA A 77 -8.61 13.22 0.81
N LEU A 78 -8.43 14.01 -0.24
CA LEU A 78 -7.14 14.24 -0.86
C LEU A 78 -6.68 15.67 -0.63
N PRO A 79 -5.94 15.95 0.46
CA PRO A 79 -5.35 17.26 0.66
C PRO A 79 -4.35 17.58 -0.44
N LEU A 80 -4.29 18.84 -0.84
CA LEU A 80 -3.38 19.28 -1.90
C LEU A 80 -1.93 18.95 -1.55
N ASN A 81 -1.22 18.32 -2.48
CA ASN A 81 0.20 17.97 -2.39
C ASN A 81 0.58 17.07 -1.19
N ARG A 82 -0.39 16.37 -0.62
CA ARG A 82 -0.15 15.39 0.44
C ARG A 82 -0.49 13.98 -0.03
N PRO A 83 0.45 13.05 0.04
CA PRO A 83 0.16 11.66 -0.28
C PRO A 83 -0.81 11.05 0.73
N VAL A 84 -1.80 10.35 0.23
CA VAL A 84 -2.76 9.58 1.03
C VAL A 84 -2.53 8.11 0.73
N VAL A 85 -2.25 7.33 1.76
CA VAL A 85 -1.93 5.92 1.64
C VAL A 85 -3.18 5.08 1.91
N ILE A 86 -3.51 4.21 0.97
CA ILE A 86 -4.62 3.27 1.06
C ILE A 86 -4.06 1.87 0.88
N ASP A 87 -4.10 1.07 1.95
CA ASP A 87 -3.65 -0.30 1.94
C ASP A 87 -4.86 -1.23 1.84
N PHE A 88 -4.83 -2.13 0.88
CA PHE A 88 -5.85 -3.15 0.72
C PHE A 88 -5.31 -4.37 -0.02
N THR A 89 -6.03 -5.47 0.11
CA THR A 89 -5.72 -6.69 -0.63
C THR A 89 -6.97 -7.10 -1.39
N PRO A 90 -6.94 -7.07 -2.74
CA PRO A 90 -8.10 -7.48 -3.52
C PRO A 90 -8.37 -8.97 -3.35
N THR A 91 -9.62 -9.33 -3.12
CA THR A 91 -10.03 -10.72 -2.88
C THR A 91 -10.80 -11.33 -4.04
N LYS A 92 -11.27 -10.50 -4.96
CA LYS A 92 -12.06 -10.93 -6.12
C LYS A 92 -11.44 -10.40 -7.39
N THR A 93 -11.45 -11.20 -8.44
CA THR A 93 -11.08 -10.75 -9.79
C THR A 93 -12.17 -9.87 -10.38
N GLY A 94 -11.79 -8.99 -11.28
CA GLY A 94 -12.69 -8.08 -11.96
C GLY A 94 -12.28 -6.63 -11.83
N GLU A 95 -13.20 -5.74 -12.11
CA GLU A 95 -12.95 -4.30 -12.10
C GLU A 95 -13.34 -3.70 -10.76
N LEU A 96 -12.39 -2.99 -10.13
CA LEU A 96 -12.64 -2.12 -8.99
C LEU A 96 -12.59 -0.67 -9.48
N ALA A 97 -13.72 -0.02 -9.56
CA ALA A 97 -13.76 1.37 -9.96
C ALA A 97 -13.37 2.29 -8.81
N TYR A 98 -12.54 3.26 -9.09
CA TYR A 98 -12.30 4.38 -8.19
C TYR A 98 -12.73 5.68 -8.86
N SER A 99 -13.21 6.61 -8.06
CA SER A 99 -13.76 7.87 -8.56
C SER A 99 -13.52 9.01 -7.57
N CYS A 100 -13.85 10.22 -8.02
CA CYS A 100 -13.77 11.42 -7.17
C CYS A 100 -14.98 11.60 -6.24
N GLY A 101 -15.89 10.66 -6.19
CA GLY A 101 -17.11 10.78 -5.39
C GLY A 101 -18.29 11.40 -6.11
N MET A 102 -18.03 12.26 -7.10
CA MET A 102 -19.08 12.86 -7.96
C MET A 102 -19.24 12.13 -9.29
N LYS A 103 -18.52 11.03 -9.48
CA LYS A 103 -18.52 10.17 -10.67
C LYS A 103 -18.11 10.86 -11.98
N MET A 104 -17.54 12.04 -11.90
CA MET A 104 -17.09 12.78 -13.08
C MET A 104 -15.71 12.38 -13.55
N ILE A 105 -14.88 11.93 -12.62
CA ILE A 105 -13.51 11.49 -12.86
C ILE A 105 -13.35 10.16 -12.17
N GLY A 106 -12.81 9.20 -12.88
CA GLY A 106 -12.58 7.89 -12.31
C GLY A 106 -11.58 7.07 -13.09
N GLY A 107 -11.30 5.89 -12.58
CA GLY A 107 -10.44 4.92 -13.19
C GLY A 107 -10.80 3.52 -12.73
N VAL A 108 -10.00 2.56 -13.11
CA VAL A 108 -10.24 1.15 -12.87
C VAL A 108 -8.99 0.44 -12.37
N LEU A 109 -9.15 -0.32 -11.30
CA LEU A 109 -8.22 -1.34 -10.87
C LEU A 109 -8.68 -2.67 -11.47
N LEU A 110 -7.90 -3.23 -12.37
CA LEU A 110 -8.16 -4.56 -12.92
C LEU A 110 -7.49 -5.61 -12.06
N VAL A 111 -8.29 -6.39 -11.39
CA VAL A 111 -7.81 -7.49 -10.54
C VAL A 111 -7.82 -8.79 -11.35
N GLN A 112 -6.66 -9.35 -11.52
CA GLN A 112 -6.46 -10.58 -12.28
C GLN A 112 -6.21 -11.78 -11.40
#